data_7088cd97ec9a5b99660cf95c675cd898
#
_entry.id   7088cd97ec9a5b99660cf95c675cd898
#
_cell.length_a   1.000
_cell.length_b   1.000
_cell.length_c   1.000
_cell.angle_alpha   90.00
_cell.angle_beta   90.00
_cell.angle_gamma   90.00
#
_symmetry.space_group_name_H-M   'P 1'
#
loop_
_entity.id
_entity.type
_entity.pdbx_description
1 polymer ?
#
loop_
_entity_poly.entity_id
_entity_poly.type
_entity_poly.pdbx_seq_one_letter_code
_entity_poly.pdbx_strand_id
1 'polypeptide(L)' 'MNLYPNLYALLESDSHARQLFARAPAQIRRQLLVRRQPIRSGAALDAAIEALQS' A
#
# COMPACT_ATOMS: atom_id res chain seq x y z
N MET A 1 -4.17 -8.54 -14.69
CA MET A 1 -3.62 -7.60 -13.70
C MET A 1 -4.75 -6.76 -13.14
N ASN A 2 -4.95 -6.81 -11.83
CA ASN A 2 -6.07 -6.10 -11.20
C ASN A 2 -5.59 -4.81 -10.57
N LEU A 3 -6.14 -3.70 -11.06
CA LEU A 3 -5.92 -2.40 -10.47
C LEU A 3 -7.13 -2.03 -9.64
N TYR A 4 -6.89 -1.54 -8.44
CA TYR A 4 -7.94 -1.16 -7.51
C TYR A 4 -8.07 0.38 -7.49
N PRO A 5 -9.25 0.91 -7.19
CA PRO A 5 -9.46 2.36 -7.24
C PRO A 5 -8.68 3.12 -6.16
N ASN A 6 -8.37 2.47 -5.04
CA ASN A 6 -7.65 3.12 -3.96
C ASN A 6 -6.99 2.06 -3.06
N LEU A 7 -6.24 2.54 -2.06
CA LEU A 7 -5.54 1.66 -1.14
C LEU A 7 -6.49 0.77 -0.35
N TYR A 8 -7.63 1.30 0.07
CA TYR A 8 -8.59 0.51 0.86
C TYR A 8 -9.12 -0.68 0.08
N ALA A 9 -9.47 -0.45 -1.18
CA ALA A 9 -9.95 -1.53 -2.05
C ALA A 9 -8.86 -2.58 -2.26
N LEU A 10 -7.62 -2.14 -2.44
CA LEU A 10 -6.48 -3.04 -2.58
C LEU A 10 -6.31 -3.91 -1.35
N LEU A 11 -6.34 -3.31 -0.17
CA LEU A 11 -6.13 -4.04 1.08
C LEU A 11 -7.27 -5.01 1.38
N GLU A 12 -8.48 -4.70 0.96
CA GLU A 12 -9.61 -5.60 1.13
C GLU A 12 -9.52 -6.83 0.23
N SER A 13 -9.04 -6.65 -0.99
CA SER A 13 -9.12 -7.68 -2.02
C SER A 13 -7.84 -8.49 -2.18
N ASP A 14 -6.70 -7.94 -1.82
CA ASP A 14 -5.40 -8.59 -2.01
C ASP A 14 -4.76 -8.88 -0.66
N SER A 15 -4.76 -10.16 -0.28
CA SER A 15 -4.21 -10.57 1.02
C SER A 15 -2.71 -10.33 1.11
N HIS A 16 -1.99 -10.43 0.00
CA HIS A 16 -0.54 -10.16 -0.02
C HIS A 16 -0.28 -8.68 0.27
N ALA A 17 -1.04 -7.79 -0.36
CA ALA A 17 -0.93 -6.36 -0.10
C ALA A 17 -1.26 -6.04 1.36
N ARG A 18 -2.26 -6.71 1.90
CA ARG A 18 -2.62 -6.53 3.32
C ARG A 18 -1.48 -6.91 4.24
N GLN A 19 -0.79 -8.01 3.93
CA GLN A 19 0.37 -8.43 4.72
C GLN A 19 1.52 -7.44 4.62
N LEU A 20 1.79 -6.93 3.42
CA LEU A 20 2.83 -5.91 3.23
C LEU A 20 2.53 -4.68 4.06
N PHE A 21 1.29 -4.22 4.02
CA PHE A 21 0.87 -3.05 4.78
C PHE A 21 1.00 -3.29 6.28
N ALA A 22 0.56 -4.45 6.75
CA ALA A 22 0.61 -4.78 8.17
C ALA A 22 2.04 -4.86 8.71
N ARG A 23 2.98 -5.26 7.87
CA ARG A 23 4.39 -5.36 8.25
C ARG A 23 5.10 -4.01 8.29
N ALA A 24 4.56 -3.02 7.60
CA ALA A 24 5.18 -1.71 7.55
C ALA A 24 5.10 -1.03 8.92
N PRO A 25 6.13 -0.25 9.31
CA PRO A 25 6.06 0.52 10.55
C PRO A 25 4.87 1.47 10.57
N ALA A 26 4.37 1.78 11.75
CA ALA A 26 3.19 2.62 11.89
C ALA A 26 3.34 3.97 11.19
N GLN A 27 4.53 4.55 11.23
CA GLN A 27 4.81 5.82 10.59
C GLN A 27 4.65 5.72 9.07
N ILE A 28 5.12 4.64 8.49
CA ILE A 28 5.01 4.42 7.05
C ILE A 28 3.56 4.16 6.67
N ARG A 29 2.84 3.36 7.47
CA ARG A 29 1.41 3.12 7.22
C ARG A 29 0.64 4.43 7.20
N ARG A 30 0.94 5.33 8.12
CA ARG A 30 0.27 6.63 8.20
C ARG A 30 0.54 7.45 6.94
N GLN A 31 1.79 7.45 6.46
CA GLN A 31 2.13 8.18 5.25
C GLN A 31 1.44 7.61 4.02
N LEU A 32 1.28 6.30 3.96
CA LEU A 32 0.57 5.67 2.85
C LEU A 32 -0.90 6.05 2.83
N LEU A 33 -1.51 6.19 4.01
CA LEU A 33 -2.93 6.53 4.10
C LEU A 33 -3.24 7.98 3.71
N VAL A 34 -2.27 8.88 3.86
CA VAL A 34 -2.49 10.29 3.51
C VAL A 34 -1.92 10.65 2.15
N ARG A 35 -1.47 9.68 1.41
CA ARG A 35 -0.86 9.89 0.10
C ARG A 35 -1.89 10.40 -0.90
N ARG A 36 -1.50 11.39 -1.71
CA ARG A 36 -2.39 11.97 -2.72
C ARG A 36 -2.67 11.02 -3.87
N GLN A 37 -1.64 10.31 -4.32
CA GLN A 37 -1.77 9.38 -5.43
C GLN A 37 -2.26 8.04 -4.90
N PRO A 38 -3.30 7.47 -5.50
CA PRO A 38 -3.80 6.18 -5.03
C PRO A 38 -2.82 5.06 -5.33
N ILE A 39 -2.67 4.16 -4.36
CA ILE A 39 -1.90 2.94 -4.54
C ILE A 39 -2.86 1.88 -5.03
N ARG A 40 -2.70 1.46 -6.28
CA ARG A 40 -3.69 0.64 -6.97
C ARG A 40 -3.29 -0.81 -7.15
N SER A 41 -2.07 -1.18 -6.77
CA SER A 41 -1.63 -2.56 -6.94
C SER A 41 -0.64 -2.93 -5.85
N GLY A 42 -0.44 -4.24 -5.66
CA GLY A 42 0.54 -4.73 -4.70
C GLY A 42 1.95 -4.29 -5.05
N ALA A 43 2.28 -4.26 -6.34
CA ALA A 43 3.60 -3.80 -6.77
C ALA A 43 3.81 -2.31 -6.44
N ALA A 44 2.78 -1.49 -6.65
CA ALA A 44 2.85 -0.08 -6.29
C ALA A 44 3.00 0.11 -4.79
N LEU A 45 2.30 -0.70 -4.00
CA LEU A 45 2.40 -0.65 -2.55
C LEU A 45 3.82 -1.01 -2.08
N ASP A 46 4.38 -2.08 -2.63
CA ASP A 46 5.72 -2.51 -2.28
C ASP A 46 6.75 -1.43 -2.61
N ALA A 47 6.65 -0.84 -3.80
CA ALA A 47 7.55 0.24 -4.22
C ALA A 47 7.41 1.46 -3.30
N ALA A 48 6.20 1.80 -2.90
CA ALA A 48 5.97 2.93 -2.01
C ALA A 48 6.58 2.70 -0.63
N ILE A 49 6.43 1.48 -0.10
CA ILE A 49 7.00 1.12 1.20
C ILE A 49 8.52 1.22 1.15
N GLU A 50 9.13 0.67 0.09
CA GLU A 50 10.58 0.74 -0.06
C GLU A 50 11.08 2.18 -0.14
N ALA A 51 10.38 3.01 -0.88
CA ALA A 51 10.77 4.41 -1.03
C ALA A 51 10.71 5.15 0.31
N LEU A 52 9.71 4.84 1.14
CA LEU A 52 9.55 5.49 2.43
C LEU A 52 10.52 4.97 3.49
N GLN A 53 11.03 3.76 3.30
CA GLN A 53 12.00 3.16 4.22
C GLN A 53 13.44 3.53 3.88
N SER A 54 13.68 4.04 2.71
CA SER A 54 15.03 4.38 2.26
C SER A 54 15.59 5.61 2.93
#